data_3bdbf646c4fab198dc3d5c9ef88d448a
#
_entry.id   3bdbf646c4fab198dc3d5c9ef88d448a
#
_cell.length_a   1.000
_cell.length_b   1.000
_cell.length_c   1.000
_cell.angle_alpha   90.00
_cell.angle_beta   90.00
_cell.angle_gamma   90.00
#
_symmetry.space_group_name_H-M   'P 1'
#
loop_
_entity.id
_entity.type
_entity.pdbx_description
1 polymer ?
#
loop_
_entity_poly.entity_id
_entity_poly.type
_entity_poly.pdbx_seq_one_letter_code
_entity_poly.pdbx_strand_id
1 'polypeptide(L)'
;MKIVVTGGASFIGSHLVDRLLVDEHQVVCVDDFSSGSWLNIAEAREHKNFKVLTIDLRTASVCRIARALHNVDVVYHLAADHGGRGYVQLHQVNCSNNFAIDNNVFQACVLAKVPKIIYASSGCVYPVDLQDDTSHIVNLREEDLGPPYNPDGLYGMAKLVGEMTLEHMYQEYGMQSVSCRFFTVYGPRAKENHAIISFISRAFIQQDPFVFWGDGTAIRNWTYVDDIIEGLILAQDISGCTSLNLGTMEHQTVTDAINKVLSLAQGLWYPSYAPMLIADTTMPVGPLCRVADNAKYLSLGGKPSTPFATGLVDTMDWYFKIHDIKTVAKDFDRLLIARK
;
A
#
# COMPACT_ATOMS: atom_id res chain seq x y z
N MET A 1 -9.43 -22.27 4.17
CA MET A 1 -9.53 -21.44 5.40
C MET A 1 -10.63 -20.40 5.23
N LYS A 2 -11.10 -19.85 6.34
CA LYS A 2 -11.95 -18.65 6.34
C LYS A 2 -11.10 -17.43 6.68
N ILE A 3 -11.03 -16.49 5.77
CA ILE A 3 -10.13 -15.33 5.83
C ILE A 3 -10.95 -14.05 5.78
N VAL A 4 -10.58 -13.07 6.59
CA VAL A 4 -11.10 -11.72 6.50
C VAL A 4 -10.03 -10.79 5.94
N VAL A 5 -10.40 -9.97 4.94
CA VAL A 5 -9.57 -8.90 4.41
C VAL A 5 -10.27 -7.57 4.72
N THR A 6 -9.74 -6.80 5.65
CA THR A 6 -10.20 -5.42 5.86
C THR A 6 -9.55 -4.49 4.84
N GLY A 7 -10.30 -3.53 4.31
CA GLY A 7 -9.85 -2.73 3.16
C GLY A 7 -9.80 -3.52 1.85
N GLY A 8 -10.58 -4.63 1.77
CA GLY A 8 -10.53 -5.57 0.66
C GLY A 8 -11.10 -5.07 -0.68
N ALA A 9 -11.77 -3.92 -0.71
CA ALA A 9 -12.22 -3.28 -1.95
C ALA A 9 -11.25 -2.18 -2.45
N SER A 10 -10.14 -1.94 -1.72
CA SER A 10 -9.11 -0.97 -2.08
C SER A 10 -8.06 -1.59 -2.99
N PHE A 11 -7.01 -0.82 -3.36
CA PHE A 11 -5.95 -1.22 -4.27
C PHE A 11 -5.34 -2.60 -3.90
N ILE A 12 -4.50 -2.67 -2.87
CA ILE A 12 -3.80 -3.92 -2.49
C ILE A 12 -4.80 -4.98 -2.03
N GLY A 13 -5.83 -4.57 -1.24
CA GLY A 13 -6.81 -5.49 -0.70
C GLY A 13 -7.60 -6.25 -1.75
N SER A 14 -7.94 -5.63 -2.89
CA SER A 14 -8.69 -6.30 -3.95
C SER A 14 -7.85 -7.33 -4.72
N HIS A 15 -6.56 -7.07 -4.93
CA HIS A 15 -5.64 -8.08 -5.49
C HIS A 15 -5.47 -9.27 -4.53
N LEU A 16 -5.37 -9.00 -3.22
CA LEU A 16 -5.32 -10.08 -2.22
C LEU A 16 -6.61 -10.89 -2.20
N VAL A 17 -7.77 -10.24 -2.28
CA VAL A 17 -9.08 -10.93 -2.36
C VAL A 17 -9.10 -11.87 -3.57
N ASP A 18 -8.72 -11.39 -4.75
CA ASP A 18 -8.70 -12.20 -5.97
C ASP A 18 -7.78 -13.42 -5.80
N ARG A 19 -6.56 -13.23 -5.27
CA ARG A 19 -5.61 -14.31 -5.03
C ARG A 19 -6.14 -15.34 -4.04
N LEU A 20 -6.71 -14.92 -2.92
CA LEU A 20 -7.26 -15.83 -1.91
C LEU A 20 -8.46 -16.65 -2.44
N LEU A 21 -9.24 -16.08 -3.36
CA LEU A 21 -10.34 -16.80 -4.02
C LEU A 21 -9.84 -17.82 -5.03
N VAL A 22 -8.75 -17.50 -5.77
CA VAL A 22 -8.05 -18.47 -6.66
C VAL A 22 -7.49 -19.63 -5.82
N ASP A 23 -6.99 -19.38 -4.62
CA ASP A 23 -6.50 -20.38 -3.67
C ASP A 23 -7.66 -21.10 -2.92
N GLU A 24 -8.91 -20.95 -3.40
CA GLU A 24 -10.14 -21.60 -2.90
C GLU A 24 -10.49 -21.31 -1.44
N HIS A 25 -10.04 -20.20 -0.87
CA HIS A 25 -10.40 -19.79 0.48
C HIS A 25 -11.81 -19.18 0.55
N GLN A 26 -12.43 -19.22 1.75
CA GLN A 26 -13.61 -18.43 2.05
C GLN A 26 -13.18 -17.02 2.46
N VAL A 27 -13.51 -16.02 1.66
CA VAL A 27 -13.05 -14.64 1.85
C VAL A 27 -14.20 -13.72 2.24
N VAL A 28 -14.02 -13.00 3.35
CA VAL A 28 -14.91 -11.93 3.76
C VAL A 28 -14.18 -10.60 3.62
N CYS A 29 -14.61 -9.78 2.68
CA CYS A 29 -14.15 -8.40 2.51
C CYS A 29 -14.89 -7.49 3.50
N VAL A 30 -14.15 -6.75 4.33
CA VAL A 30 -14.69 -5.70 5.20
C VAL A 30 -14.17 -4.37 4.71
N ASP A 31 -15.05 -3.49 4.22
CA ASP A 31 -14.67 -2.19 3.65
C ASP A 31 -15.81 -1.18 3.89
N ASP A 32 -15.50 0.08 4.09
CA ASP A 32 -16.51 1.15 4.19
C ASP A 32 -16.72 1.89 2.86
N PHE A 33 -15.94 1.53 1.84
CA PHE A 33 -15.91 2.15 0.51
C PHE A 33 -15.56 3.65 0.55
N SER A 34 -14.92 4.11 1.61
CA SER A 34 -14.40 5.48 1.70
C SER A 34 -13.25 5.72 0.72
N SER A 35 -12.51 4.69 0.36
CA SER A 35 -11.47 4.69 -0.66
C SER A 35 -11.59 3.49 -1.61
N GLY A 36 -12.15 2.38 -1.16
CA GLY A 36 -12.44 1.20 -1.97
C GLY A 36 -13.47 1.44 -3.08
N SER A 37 -13.52 0.55 -4.06
CA SER A 37 -14.44 0.60 -5.19
C SER A 37 -15.12 -0.75 -5.42
N TRP A 38 -16.42 -0.71 -5.71
CA TRP A 38 -17.16 -1.89 -6.15
C TRP A 38 -16.61 -2.49 -7.44
N LEU A 39 -15.99 -1.67 -8.30
CA LEU A 39 -15.34 -2.12 -9.53
C LEU A 39 -14.14 -3.02 -9.23
N ASN A 40 -13.37 -2.73 -8.18
CA ASN A 40 -12.19 -3.52 -7.82
C ASN A 40 -12.52 -4.95 -7.39
N ILE A 41 -13.75 -5.21 -6.93
CA ILE A 41 -14.21 -6.51 -6.45
C ILE A 41 -15.37 -7.06 -7.28
N ALA A 42 -15.59 -6.53 -8.49
CA ALA A 42 -16.73 -6.92 -9.32
C ALA A 42 -16.74 -8.42 -9.63
N GLU A 43 -15.61 -8.98 -10.05
CA GLU A 43 -15.46 -10.41 -10.33
C GLU A 43 -15.55 -11.26 -9.06
N ALA A 44 -14.92 -10.82 -7.97
CA ALA A 44 -14.96 -11.52 -6.69
C ALA A 44 -16.40 -11.70 -6.18
N ARG A 45 -17.30 -10.76 -6.43
CA ARG A 45 -18.70 -10.80 -6.00
C ARG A 45 -19.51 -11.95 -6.60
N GLU A 46 -19.11 -12.44 -7.75
CA GLU A 46 -19.75 -13.59 -8.41
C GLU A 46 -19.24 -14.94 -7.85
N HIS A 47 -18.19 -14.89 -7.01
CA HIS A 47 -17.60 -16.10 -6.46
C HIS A 47 -18.36 -16.60 -5.22
N LYS A 48 -18.73 -17.90 -5.20
CA LYS A 48 -19.52 -18.53 -4.12
C LYS A 48 -18.89 -18.44 -2.72
N ASN A 49 -17.55 -18.34 -2.65
CA ASN A 49 -16.78 -18.27 -1.42
C ASN A 49 -16.51 -16.82 -0.97
N PHE A 50 -17.12 -15.82 -1.61
CA PHE A 50 -16.88 -14.42 -1.31
C PHE A 50 -18.07 -13.75 -0.64
N LYS A 51 -17.79 -12.89 0.32
CA LYS A 51 -18.81 -12.07 1.00
C LYS A 51 -18.27 -10.68 1.29
N VAL A 52 -19.09 -9.64 1.13
CA VAL A 52 -18.79 -8.27 1.51
C VAL A 52 -19.59 -7.85 2.74
N LEU A 53 -18.92 -7.17 3.66
CA LEU A 53 -19.52 -6.50 4.81
C LEU A 53 -19.13 -5.02 4.79
N THR A 54 -20.11 -4.15 4.63
CA THR A 54 -19.87 -2.69 4.67
C THR A 54 -19.84 -2.24 6.13
N ILE A 55 -18.62 -1.97 6.64
CA ILE A 55 -18.36 -1.58 8.02
C ILE A 55 -17.29 -0.47 8.04
N ASP A 56 -17.64 0.67 8.63
CA ASP A 56 -16.65 1.69 9.01
C ASP A 56 -15.97 1.26 10.32
N LEU A 57 -14.71 0.83 10.22
CA LEU A 57 -13.93 0.31 11.35
C LEU A 57 -13.54 1.40 12.38
N ARG A 58 -13.64 2.68 12.01
CA ARG A 58 -13.38 3.81 12.94
C ARG A 58 -14.49 3.92 13.99
N THR A 59 -15.73 3.70 13.56
CA THR A 59 -16.94 4.01 14.37
C THR A 59 -17.71 2.79 14.78
N ALA A 60 -17.48 1.63 14.16
CA ALA A 60 -18.14 0.39 14.53
C ALA A 60 -17.68 -0.10 15.91
N SER A 61 -18.62 -0.59 16.70
CA SER A 61 -18.28 -1.20 17.99
C SER A 61 -17.42 -2.46 17.81
N VAL A 62 -16.49 -2.70 18.74
CA VAL A 62 -15.65 -3.90 18.78
C VAL A 62 -16.47 -5.18 18.65
N CYS A 63 -17.65 -5.26 19.33
CA CYS A 63 -18.56 -6.42 19.24
C CYS A 63 -19.12 -6.62 17.83
N ARG A 64 -19.39 -5.54 17.07
CA ARG A 64 -19.86 -5.64 15.68
C ARG A 64 -18.77 -6.20 14.78
N ILE A 65 -17.56 -5.71 14.95
CA ILE A 65 -16.38 -6.19 14.18
C ILE A 65 -16.11 -7.65 14.55
N ALA A 66 -16.09 -8.01 15.84
CA ALA A 66 -15.85 -9.37 16.30
C ALA A 66 -16.85 -10.39 15.74
N ARG A 67 -18.12 -10.00 15.53
CA ARG A 67 -19.10 -10.88 14.84
C ARG A 67 -18.71 -11.16 13.39
N ALA A 68 -18.12 -10.20 12.69
CA ALA A 68 -17.59 -10.41 11.34
C ALA A 68 -16.38 -11.37 11.34
N LEU A 69 -15.64 -11.42 12.46
CA LEU A 69 -14.45 -12.25 12.64
C LEU A 69 -14.75 -13.63 13.26
N HIS A 70 -16.02 -14.02 13.40
CA HIS A 70 -16.39 -15.30 14.01
C HIS A 70 -15.89 -16.50 13.20
N ASN A 71 -15.16 -17.41 13.86
CA ASN A 71 -14.54 -18.60 13.25
C ASN A 71 -13.63 -18.25 12.04
N VAL A 72 -12.88 -17.17 12.12
CA VAL A 72 -11.90 -16.75 11.12
C VAL A 72 -10.53 -17.29 11.49
N ASP A 73 -9.83 -17.87 10.52
CA ASP A 73 -8.50 -18.45 10.70
C ASP A 73 -7.40 -17.35 10.62
N VAL A 74 -7.55 -16.40 9.69
CA VAL A 74 -6.60 -15.30 9.47
C VAL A 74 -7.32 -14.01 9.16
N VAL A 75 -6.86 -12.91 9.74
CA VAL A 75 -7.26 -11.55 9.38
C VAL A 75 -6.10 -10.86 8.66
N TYR A 76 -6.30 -10.45 7.41
CA TYR A 76 -5.44 -9.50 6.73
C TYR A 76 -6.00 -8.10 6.97
N HIS A 77 -5.30 -7.34 7.80
CA HIS A 77 -5.73 -5.99 8.17
C HIS A 77 -5.04 -4.93 7.31
N LEU A 78 -5.70 -4.57 6.18
CA LEU A 78 -5.22 -3.60 5.21
C LEU A 78 -6.01 -2.28 5.23
N ALA A 79 -7.14 -2.23 5.95
CA ALA A 79 -7.91 -1.00 6.10
C ALA A 79 -7.08 0.09 6.79
N ALA A 80 -6.97 1.24 6.16
CA ALA A 80 -6.27 2.39 6.71
C ALA A 80 -6.81 3.69 6.12
N ASP A 81 -6.69 4.77 6.88
CA ASP A 81 -6.83 6.12 6.34
C ASP A 81 -5.49 6.53 5.73
N HIS A 82 -5.35 6.33 4.43
CA HIS A 82 -4.11 6.45 3.68
C HIS A 82 -4.37 7.00 2.27
N GLY A 83 -3.36 7.62 1.71
CA GLY A 83 -3.27 8.09 0.34
C GLY A 83 -1.79 8.24 -0.06
N GLY A 84 -1.53 8.83 -1.22
CA GLY A 84 -0.17 9.17 -1.64
C GLY A 84 0.46 10.28 -0.80
N ARG A 85 1.68 10.68 -1.15
CA ARG A 85 2.48 11.63 -0.35
C ARG A 85 1.74 12.94 -0.03
N GLY A 86 1.07 13.50 -1.02
CA GLY A 86 0.28 14.74 -0.82
C GLY A 86 -0.80 14.57 0.24
N TYR A 87 -1.55 13.47 0.19
CA TYR A 87 -2.57 13.19 1.18
C TYR A 87 -1.98 13.04 2.58
N VAL A 88 -0.99 12.18 2.74
CA VAL A 88 -0.36 11.93 4.06
C VAL A 88 0.25 13.21 4.65
N GLN A 89 0.88 14.06 3.83
CA GLN A 89 1.49 15.31 4.31
C GLN A 89 0.43 16.37 4.70
N LEU A 90 -0.63 16.51 3.92
CA LEU A 90 -1.62 17.59 4.07
C LEU A 90 -2.77 17.21 5.02
N HIS A 91 -2.98 15.92 5.29
CA HIS A 91 -4.13 15.41 6.05
C HIS A 91 -3.72 14.59 7.28
N GLN A 92 -2.76 15.10 8.06
CA GLN A 92 -2.24 14.42 9.25
C GLN A 92 -3.35 14.05 10.26
N VAL A 93 -4.35 14.94 10.46
CA VAL A 93 -5.49 14.65 11.36
C VAL A 93 -6.30 13.45 10.84
N ASN A 94 -6.50 13.34 9.53
CA ASN A 94 -7.18 12.17 8.96
C ASN A 94 -6.34 10.89 9.16
N CYS A 95 -5.02 10.99 9.01
CA CYS A 95 -4.11 9.86 9.27
C CYS A 95 -4.19 9.35 10.71
N SER A 96 -4.55 10.21 11.70
CA SER A 96 -4.76 9.77 13.09
C SER A 96 -5.97 8.82 13.26
N ASN A 97 -6.90 8.75 12.29
CA ASN A 97 -7.99 7.77 12.31
C ASN A 97 -7.46 6.33 12.39
N ASN A 98 -6.23 6.08 11.93
CA ASN A 98 -5.63 4.75 11.96
C ASN A 98 -5.47 4.22 13.39
N PHE A 99 -5.24 5.09 14.40
CA PHE A 99 -5.22 4.66 15.80
C PHE A 99 -6.55 3.99 16.22
N ALA A 100 -7.68 4.55 15.79
CA ALA A 100 -9.00 4.00 16.10
C ALA A 100 -9.29 2.74 15.26
N ILE A 101 -8.96 2.76 13.97
CA ILE A 101 -9.16 1.62 13.07
C ILE A 101 -8.40 0.40 13.59
N ASP A 102 -7.10 0.55 13.84
CA ASP A 102 -6.22 -0.54 14.26
C ASP A 102 -6.65 -1.07 15.64
N ASN A 103 -6.88 -0.17 16.63
CA ASN A 103 -7.33 -0.59 17.96
C ASN A 103 -8.64 -1.36 17.92
N ASN A 104 -9.65 -0.88 17.18
CA ASN A 104 -10.95 -1.55 17.10
C ASN A 104 -10.85 -2.94 16.48
N VAL A 105 -10.03 -3.10 15.43
CA VAL A 105 -9.81 -4.40 14.78
C VAL A 105 -9.04 -5.34 15.70
N PHE A 106 -7.97 -4.87 16.34
CA PHE A 106 -7.17 -5.69 17.24
C PHE A 106 -7.98 -6.19 18.44
N GLN A 107 -8.73 -5.32 19.11
CA GLN A 107 -9.62 -5.72 20.20
C GLN A 107 -10.70 -6.71 19.72
N ALA A 108 -11.22 -6.53 18.51
CA ALA A 108 -12.19 -7.46 17.94
C ALA A 108 -11.56 -8.84 17.64
N CYS A 109 -10.29 -8.88 17.21
CA CYS A 109 -9.57 -10.13 17.01
C CYS A 109 -9.35 -10.89 18.33
N VAL A 110 -9.00 -10.19 19.41
CA VAL A 110 -8.93 -10.82 20.76
C VAL A 110 -10.29 -11.37 21.16
N LEU A 111 -11.35 -10.56 21.06
CA LEU A 111 -12.71 -10.97 21.44
C LEU A 111 -13.21 -12.16 20.62
N ALA A 112 -12.90 -12.22 19.34
CA ALA A 112 -13.27 -13.31 18.43
C ALA A 112 -12.30 -14.52 18.49
N LYS A 113 -11.20 -14.42 19.26
CA LYS A 113 -10.13 -15.41 19.37
C LYS A 113 -9.52 -15.75 18.00
N VAL A 114 -9.27 -14.74 17.18
CA VAL A 114 -8.59 -14.91 15.89
C VAL A 114 -7.17 -15.40 16.13
N PRO A 115 -6.72 -16.50 15.52
CA PRO A 115 -5.38 -17.05 15.78
C PRO A 115 -4.26 -16.19 15.24
N LYS A 116 -4.52 -15.47 14.12
CA LYS A 116 -3.45 -14.77 13.38
C LYS A 116 -3.93 -13.51 12.68
N ILE A 117 -3.10 -12.46 12.77
CA ILE A 117 -3.26 -11.20 12.04
C ILE A 117 -2.05 -10.98 11.13
N ILE A 118 -2.30 -10.68 9.85
CA ILE A 118 -1.31 -10.12 8.92
C ILE A 118 -1.63 -8.63 8.79
N TYR A 119 -0.74 -7.79 9.30
CA TYR A 119 -0.96 -6.35 9.42
C TYR A 119 -0.23 -5.58 8.33
N ALA A 120 -0.94 -4.76 7.57
CA ALA A 120 -0.35 -3.83 6.62
C ALA A 120 0.31 -2.66 7.36
N SER A 121 1.57 -2.84 7.72
CA SER A 121 2.45 -1.79 8.19
C SER A 121 3.09 -1.04 7.00
N SER A 122 4.08 -0.22 7.23
CA SER A 122 4.64 0.67 6.22
C SER A 122 6.10 0.99 6.48
N GLY A 123 6.88 1.27 5.45
CA GLY A 123 8.20 1.90 5.58
C GLY A 123 8.17 3.27 6.29
N CYS A 124 6.98 3.85 6.50
CA CYS A 124 6.80 5.07 7.29
C CYS A 124 7.06 4.91 8.80
N VAL A 125 7.18 3.68 9.31
CA VAL A 125 7.52 3.42 10.73
C VAL A 125 8.98 3.71 11.03
N TYR A 126 9.86 3.62 10.03
CA TYR A 126 11.29 3.84 10.20
C TYR A 126 11.63 5.30 10.50
N PRO A 127 12.70 5.55 11.28
CA PRO A 127 13.17 6.91 11.55
C PRO A 127 13.44 7.68 10.27
N VAL A 128 12.89 8.91 10.16
CA VAL A 128 13.12 9.76 8.98
C VAL A 128 14.59 10.15 8.85
N ASP A 129 15.32 10.24 9.95
CA ASP A 129 16.73 10.60 9.97
C ASP A 129 17.63 9.60 9.21
N LEU A 130 17.18 8.34 9.04
CA LEU A 130 17.87 7.34 8.22
C LEU A 130 17.56 7.45 6.72
N GLN A 131 16.70 8.38 6.33
CA GLN A 131 16.09 8.46 5.01
C GLN A 131 16.33 9.80 4.30
N ASP A 132 17.09 10.73 4.91
CA ASP A 132 17.20 12.11 4.43
C ASP A 132 18.50 12.41 3.67
N ASP A 133 19.32 11.38 3.37
CA ASP A 133 20.58 11.54 2.64
C ASP A 133 20.61 10.63 1.41
N THR A 134 20.64 11.24 0.21
CA THR A 134 20.78 10.53 -1.06
C THR A 134 22.22 10.19 -1.41
N SER A 135 23.20 10.81 -0.74
CA SER A 135 24.62 10.50 -0.91
C SER A 135 25.06 9.26 -0.13
N HIS A 136 24.29 8.89 0.90
CA HIS A 136 24.51 7.70 1.73
C HIS A 136 23.20 6.93 1.89
N ILE A 137 22.90 6.04 0.94
CA ILE A 137 21.67 5.27 0.93
C ILE A 137 21.71 4.18 2.01
N VAL A 138 20.77 4.24 2.96
CA VAL A 138 20.55 3.19 3.96
C VAL A 138 19.40 2.29 3.50
N ASN A 139 19.71 1.02 3.19
CA ASN A 139 18.67 0.01 3.02
C ASN A 139 18.10 -0.33 4.40
N LEU A 140 16.85 0.05 4.64
CA LEU A 140 16.19 -0.10 5.95
C LEU A 140 15.91 -1.57 6.25
N ARG A 141 16.49 -2.09 7.34
CA ARG A 141 16.29 -3.45 7.84
C ARG A 141 15.29 -3.46 8.98
N GLU A 142 14.68 -4.60 9.25
CA GLU A 142 13.67 -4.70 10.31
C GLU A 142 14.22 -4.28 11.68
N GLU A 143 15.48 -4.57 11.96
CA GLU A 143 16.18 -4.20 13.21
C GLU A 143 16.56 -2.71 13.31
N ASP A 144 16.50 -1.94 12.23
CA ASP A 144 16.78 -0.48 12.26
C ASP A 144 15.62 0.31 12.91
N LEU A 145 14.51 -0.36 13.23
CA LEU A 145 13.41 0.22 14.01
C LEU A 145 13.61 0.00 15.49
N GLY A 146 13.96 1.04 16.20
CA GLY A 146 14.17 1.06 17.64
C GLY A 146 14.16 2.46 18.22
N PRO A 147 14.18 2.61 19.56
CA PRO A 147 14.25 3.94 20.18
C PRO A 147 15.61 4.63 19.93
N PRO A 148 15.64 5.96 19.75
CA PRO A 148 14.48 6.86 19.75
C PRO A 148 13.66 6.73 18.46
N TYR A 149 12.32 6.68 18.59
CA TYR A 149 11.43 6.57 17.44
C TYR A 149 11.17 7.92 16.79
N ASN A 150 11.33 8.00 15.47
CA ASN A 150 11.05 9.20 14.66
C ASN A 150 10.34 8.82 13.35
N PRO A 151 9.11 8.26 13.40
CA PRO A 151 8.38 7.82 12.22
C PRO A 151 7.87 9.01 11.38
N ASP A 152 7.51 8.73 10.13
CA ASP A 152 7.04 9.74 9.16
C ASP A 152 5.60 10.19 9.47
N GLY A 153 5.48 11.21 10.30
CA GLY A 153 4.22 11.85 10.67
C GLY A 153 3.25 10.96 11.45
N LEU A 154 1.98 11.39 11.54
CA LEU A 154 0.95 10.65 12.28
C LEU A 154 0.59 9.32 11.61
N TYR A 155 0.72 9.21 10.30
CA TYR A 155 0.54 7.93 9.61
C TYR A 155 1.58 6.91 10.05
N GLY A 156 2.88 7.26 9.98
CA GLY A 156 3.97 6.41 10.43
C GLY A 156 3.86 6.07 11.91
N MET A 157 3.49 7.05 12.74
CA MET A 157 3.28 6.83 14.18
C MET A 157 2.13 5.85 14.46
N ALA A 158 1.01 5.95 13.75
CA ALA A 158 -0.09 5.01 13.93
C ALA A 158 0.31 3.58 13.56
N LYS A 159 1.05 3.41 12.44
CA LYS A 159 1.55 2.09 12.03
C LYS A 159 2.55 1.53 13.05
N LEU A 160 3.44 2.34 13.58
CA LEU A 160 4.38 1.96 14.65
C LEU A 160 3.65 1.50 15.91
N VAL A 161 2.67 2.28 16.38
CA VAL A 161 1.86 1.91 17.55
C VAL A 161 1.09 0.61 17.30
N GLY A 162 0.60 0.40 16.07
CA GLY A 162 -0.02 -0.86 15.65
C GLY A 162 0.92 -2.06 15.80
N GLU A 163 2.18 -1.96 15.33
CA GLU A 163 3.19 -3.02 15.49
C GLU A 163 3.48 -3.31 16.97
N MET A 164 3.71 -2.26 17.78
CA MET A 164 3.94 -2.40 19.23
C MET A 164 2.74 -3.04 19.94
N THR A 165 1.52 -2.67 19.56
CA THR A 165 0.30 -3.28 20.11
C THR A 165 0.22 -4.78 19.79
N LEU A 166 0.52 -5.17 18.55
CA LEU A 166 0.52 -6.59 18.15
C LEU A 166 1.57 -7.42 18.89
N GLU A 167 2.74 -6.84 19.18
CA GLU A 167 3.76 -7.51 20.00
C GLU A 167 3.25 -7.82 21.41
N HIS A 168 2.61 -6.85 22.09
CA HIS A 168 2.01 -7.07 23.39
C HIS A 168 0.81 -8.03 23.34
N MET A 169 0.02 -8.00 22.29
CA MET A 169 -1.07 -8.96 22.10
C MET A 169 -0.58 -10.40 21.92
N TYR A 170 0.59 -10.58 21.31
CA TYR A 170 1.23 -11.89 21.27
C TYR A 170 1.69 -12.34 22.66
N GLN A 171 2.28 -11.43 23.46
CA GLN A 171 2.74 -11.72 24.81
C GLN A 171 1.57 -12.03 25.77
N GLU A 172 0.47 -11.29 25.68
CA GLU A 172 -0.66 -11.39 26.61
C GLU A 172 -1.69 -12.46 26.22
N TYR A 173 -1.93 -12.64 24.92
CA TYR A 173 -3.01 -13.50 24.41
C TYR A 173 -2.52 -14.65 23.51
N GLY A 174 -1.22 -14.72 23.19
CA GLY A 174 -0.68 -15.72 22.26
C GLY A 174 -1.12 -15.54 20.81
N MET A 175 -1.73 -14.38 20.44
CA MET A 175 -2.21 -14.12 19.10
C MET A 175 -1.04 -13.84 18.16
N GLN A 176 -0.86 -14.69 17.14
CA GLN A 176 0.23 -14.55 16.19
C GLN A 176 0.02 -13.36 15.26
N SER A 177 1.11 -12.70 14.87
CA SER A 177 1.03 -11.58 13.92
C SER A 177 2.28 -11.42 13.08
N VAL A 178 2.09 -10.92 11.85
CA VAL A 178 3.19 -10.44 11.00
C VAL A 178 2.88 -9.03 10.54
N SER A 179 3.73 -8.08 10.91
CA SER A 179 3.65 -6.69 10.46
C SER A 179 4.41 -6.53 9.15
N CYS A 180 3.68 -6.53 8.03
CA CYS A 180 4.24 -6.37 6.69
C CYS A 180 4.48 -4.89 6.39
N ARG A 181 5.73 -4.44 6.38
CA ARG A 181 6.13 -3.07 6.08
C ARG A 181 6.22 -2.88 4.57
N PHE A 182 5.23 -2.22 3.97
CA PHE A 182 5.21 -1.97 2.53
C PHE A 182 6.13 -0.82 2.15
N PHE A 183 6.88 -1.03 1.05
CA PHE A 183 7.70 -0.01 0.41
C PHE A 183 7.14 0.30 -0.98
N THR A 184 6.72 1.51 -1.16
CA THR A 184 6.17 2.19 -2.36
C THR A 184 5.54 1.26 -3.40
N VAL A 185 4.32 0.78 -3.10
CA VAL A 185 3.59 -0.16 -3.96
C VAL A 185 2.95 0.56 -5.14
N TYR A 186 3.00 -0.05 -6.33
CA TYR A 186 2.30 0.40 -7.54
C TYR A 186 1.67 -0.79 -8.28
N GLY A 187 0.71 -0.50 -9.16
CA GLY A 187 0.03 -1.52 -9.95
C GLY A 187 -1.37 -1.10 -10.35
N PRO A 188 -2.10 -1.94 -11.10
CA PRO A 188 -3.50 -1.75 -11.43
C PRO A 188 -4.37 -1.47 -10.20
N ARG A 189 -5.46 -0.71 -10.34
CA ARG A 189 -6.39 -0.30 -9.27
C ARG A 189 -5.81 0.70 -8.25
N ALA A 190 -4.54 1.12 -8.38
CA ALA A 190 -4.00 2.23 -7.61
C ALA A 190 -4.52 3.58 -8.14
N LYS A 191 -4.48 4.61 -7.28
CA LYS A 191 -5.06 5.94 -7.59
C LYS A 191 -4.01 6.96 -7.98
N GLU A 192 -4.46 8.03 -8.64
CA GLU A 192 -3.64 9.11 -9.18
C GLU A 192 -2.86 9.89 -8.10
N ASN A 193 -3.27 9.84 -6.85
CA ASN A 193 -2.52 10.42 -5.75
C ASN A 193 -1.27 9.62 -5.34
N HIS A 194 -1.06 8.41 -5.91
CA HIS A 194 0.21 7.67 -5.80
C HIS A 194 1.16 8.04 -6.93
N ALA A 195 2.45 8.18 -6.63
CA ALA A 195 3.43 8.77 -7.54
C ALA A 195 3.46 8.12 -8.94
N ILE A 196 3.55 6.79 -9.03
CA ILE A 196 3.60 6.10 -10.33
C ILE A 196 2.31 6.32 -11.14
N ILE A 197 1.15 6.22 -10.51
CA ILE A 197 -0.12 6.47 -11.21
C ILE A 197 -0.24 7.94 -11.62
N SER A 198 0.24 8.87 -10.78
CA SER A 198 0.35 10.29 -11.13
C SER A 198 1.20 10.53 -12.39
N PHE A 199 2.33 9.80 -12.54
CA PHE A 199 3.15 9.90 -13.74
C PHE A 199 2.47 9.28 -14.97
N ILE A 200 1.83 8.12 -14.78
CA ILE A 200 1.05 7.44 -15.83
C ILE A 200 -0.12 8.32 -16.29
N SER A 201 -0.86 8.93 -15.37
CA SER A 201 -2.00 9.79 -15.71
C SER A 201 -1.59 11.06 -16.46
N ARG A 202 -0.43 11.67 -16.11
CA ARG A 202 0.14 12.78 -16.89
C ARG A 202 0.51 12.35 -18.31
N ALA A 203 1.13 11.20 -18.46
CA ALA A 203 1.45 10.66 -19.78
C ALA A 203 0.17 10.33 -20.57
N PHE A 204 -0.86 9.77 -19.91
CA PHE A 204 -2.15 9.44 -20.50
C PHE A 204 -2.87 10.66 -21.09
N ILE A 205 -2.90 11.78 -20.35
CA ILE A 205 -3.50 13.04 -20.83
C ILE A 205 -2.53 13.84 -21.70
N GLN A 206 -1.33 13.33 -21.97
CA GLN A 206 -0.27 13.98 -22.74
C GLN A 206 0.06 15.41 -22.21
N GLN A 207 0.21 15.53 -20.87
CA GLN A 207 0.48 16.80 -20.23
C GLN A 207 1.83 17.40 -20.73
N ASP A 208 1.80 18.63 -21.21
CA ASP A 208 3.00 19.40 -21.59
C ASP A 208 2.82 20.86 -21.11
N PRO A 209 3.71 21.36 -20.22
CA PRO A 209 4.82 20.68 -19.59
C PRO A 209 4.40 19.57 -18.62
N PHE A 210 5.21 18.51 -18.52
CA PHE A 210 5.05 17.44 -17.53
C PHE A 210 5.57 17.93 -16.17
N VAL A 211 4.68 18.33 -15.29
CA VAL A 211 5.03 18.85 -13.96
C VAL A 211 5.11 17.73 -12.94
N PHE A 212 6.19 17.62 -12.19
CA PHE A 212 6.35 16.64 -11.13
C PHE A 212 6.83 17.28 -9.81
N TRP A 213 6.51 16.65 -8.69
CA TRP A 213 6.81 17.18 -7.36
C TRP A 213 8.25 16.90 -6.93
N GLY A 214 8.87 17.92 -6.30
CA GLY A 214 10.27 17.89 -5.88
C GLY A 214 11.24 18.09 -7.03
N ASP A 215 12.49 17.80 -6.81
CA ASP A 215 13.59 17.93 -7.79
C ASP A 215 13.89 16.65 -8.58
N GLY A 216 13.17 15.56 -8.27
CA GLY A 216 13.32 14.28 -8.94
C GLY A 216 14.43 13.38 -8.40
N THR A 217 15.20 13.82 -7.40
CA THR A 217 16.34 13.06 -6.84
C THR A 217 15.94 12.01 -5.81
N ALA A 218 14.72 12.10 -5.24
CA ALA A 218 14.25 11.16 -4.23
C ALA A 218 14.27 9.71 -4.74
N ILE A 219 14.80 8.79 -3.92
CA ILE A 219 15.02 7.38 -4.27
C ILE A 219 13.95 6.49 -3.61
N ARG A 220 13.44 5.53 -4.36
CA ARG A 220 12.41 4.57 -3.91
C ARG A 220 12.71 3.16 -4.43
N ASN A 221 12.17 2.17 -3.72
CA ASN A 221 11.91 0.84 -4.27
C ASN A 221 10.47 0.83 -4.80
N TRP A 222 10.28 0.82 -6.10
CA TRP A 222 8.96 0.68 -6.71
C TRP A 222 8.60 -0.79 -6.77
N THR A 223 7.69 -1.25 -5.90
CA THR A 223 7.33 -2.66 -5.80
C THR A 223 5.98 -2.93 -6.44
N TYR A 224 5.95 -3.86 -7.38
CA TYR A 224 4.70 -4.23 -8.06
C TYR A 224 3.74 -4.92 -7.11
N VAL A 225 2.44 -4.69 -7.28
CA VAL A 225 1.42 -5.16 -6.35
C VAL A 225 1.41 -6.67 -6.16
N ASP A 226 1.65 -7.46 -7.22
CA ASP A 226 1.65 -8.92 -7.13
C ASP A 226 2.79 -9.45 -6.26
N ASP A 227 3.97 -8.80 -6.27
CA ASP A 227 5.07 -9.14 -5.37
C ASP A 227 4.71 -8.87 -3.90
N ILE A 228 3.89 -7.86 -3.62
CA ILE A 228 3.33 -7.60 -2.29
C ILE A 228 2.33 -8.68 -1.89
N ILE A 229 1.47 -9.10 -2.83
CA ILE A 229 0.50 -10.18 -2.57
C ILE A 229 1.22 -11.49 -2.22
N GLU A 230 2.26 -11.86 -2.98
CA GLU A 230 3.08 -13.05 -2.65
C GLU A 230 3.72 -12.93 -1.26
N GLY A 231 4.19 -11.74 -0.88
CA GLY A 231 4.73 -11.48 0.45
C GLY A 231 3.68 -11.59 1.56
N LEU A 232 2.45 -11.14 1.33
CA LEU A 232 1.33 -11.29 2.26
C LEU A 232 0.91 -12.75 2.43
N ILE A 233 0.89 -13.53 1.35
CA ILE A 233 0.60 -14.98 1.40
C ILE A 233 1.70 -15.70 2.18
N LEU A 234 2.98 -15.43 1.90
CA LEU A 234 4.10 -16.00 2.66
C LEU A 234 4.02 -15.66 4.15
N ALA A 235 3.64 -14.44 4.50
CA ALA A 235 3.48 -14.01 5.89
C ALA A 235 2.47 -14.87 6.68
N GLN A 236 1.52 -15.51 5.99
CA GLN A 236 0.55 -16.41 6.61
C GLN A 236 1.21 -17.63 7.30
N ASP A 237 2.33 -18.10 6.78
CA ASP A 237 3.03 -19.29 7.27
C ASP A 237 4.08 -18.98 8.34
N ILE A 238 4.39 -17.70 8.59
CA ILE A 238 5.36 -17.29 9.60
C ILE A 238 4.74 -17.35 10.99
N SER A 239 5.32 -18.13 11.90
CA SER A 239 4.83 -18.27 13.28
C SER A 239 5.33 -17.15 14.20
N GLY A 240 4.60 -16.93 15.31
CA GLY A 240 4.95 -15.97 16.35
C GLY A 240 4.51 -14.55 16.03
N CYS A 241 5.29 -13.56 16.53
CA CYS A 241 5.09 -12.14 16.25
C CYS A 241 6.38 -11.57 15.66
N THR A 242 6.30 -10.98 14.45
CA THR A 242 7.47 -10.43 13.78
C THR A 242 7.07 -9.35 12.76
N SER A 243 8.07 -8.58 12.32
CA SER A 243 7.91 -7.65 11.17
C SER A 243 8.64 -8.19 9.94
N LEU A 244 8.19 -7.79 8.76
CA LEU A 244 8.72 -8.20 7.47
C LEU A 244 8.67 -7.05 6.47
N ASN A 245 9.82 -6.66 5.93
CA ASN A 245 9.88 -5.69 4.84
C ASN A 245 9.41 -6.33 3.54
N LEU A 246 8.37 -5.77 2.94
CA LEU A 246 7.89 -6.15 1.62
C LEU A 246 8.24 -5.06 0.61
N GLY A 247 9.29 -5.29 -0.14
CA GLY A 247 9.82 -4.39 -1.16
C GLY A 247 10.89 -5.06 -2.00
N THR A 248 11.15 -4.49 -3.18
CA THR A 248 12.30 -4.88 -4.02
C THR A 248 13.57 -4.20 -3.51
N MET A 249 14.74 -4.68 -3.95
CA MET A 249 16.05 -4.00 -3.74
C MET A 249 16.41 -3.08 -4.91
N GLU A 250 15.55 -2.93 -5.91
CA GLU A 250 15.80 -2.06 -7.07
C GLU A 250 15.61 -0.59 -6.65
N HIS A 251 16.69 0.18 -6.69
CA HIS A 251 16.69 1.61 -6.37
C HIS A 251 16.47 2.42 -7.64
N GLN A 252 15.49 3.33 -7.63
CA GLN A 252 15.25 4.26 -8.73
C GLN A 252 14.92 5.64 -8.19
N THR A 253 15.44 6.66 -8.84
CA THR A 253 15.02 8.04 -8.58
C THR A 253 13.62 8.29 -9.14
N VAL A 254 12.98 9.35 -8.66
CA VAL A 254 11.71 9.82 -9.25
C VAL A 254 11.91 10.17 -10.74
N THR A 255 13.04 10.77 -11.10
CA THR A 255 13.37 11.10 -12.50
C THR A 255 13.51 9.83 -13.36
N ASP A 256 14.15 8.76 -12.85
CA ASP A 256 14.26 7.48 -13.58
C ASP A 256 12.87 6.88 -13.84
N ALA A 257 11.99 6.91 -12.83
CA ALA A 257 10.63 6.42 -12.96
C ALA A 257 9.82 7.22 -14.00
N ILE A 258 9.93 8.56 -14.00
CA ILE A 258 9.27 9.43 -14.99
C ILE A 258 9.79 9.11 -16.39
N ASN A 259 11.11 9.06 -16.59
CA ASN A 259 11.73 8.76 -17.88
C ASN A 259 11.28 7.39 -18.41
N LYS A 260 11.13 6.40 -17.50
CA LYS A 260 10.65 5.08 -17.89
C LYS A 260 9.18 5.12 -18.34
N VAL A 261 8.30 5.83 -17.61
CA VAL A 261 6.89 6.03 -18.00
C VAL A 261 6.80 6.72 -19.36
N LEU A 262 7.57 7.80 -19.58
CA LEU A 262 7.57 8.53 -20.86
C LEU A 262 8.09 7.67 -22.01
N SER A 263 9.18 6.94 -21.80
CA SER A 263 9.72 6.02 -22.82
C SER A 263 8.70 4.95 -23.24
N LEU A 264 7.98 4.37 -22.27
CA LEU A 264 6.93 3.39 -22.56
C LEU A 264 5.71 4.05 -23.24
N ALA A 265 5.29 5.24 -22.81
CA ALA A 265 4.21 5.98 -23.45
C ALA A 265 4.52 6.29 -24.91
N GLN A 266 5.73 6.75 -25.21
CA GLN A 266 6.21 6.98 -26.59
C GLN A 266 6.26 5.69 -27.41
N GLY A 267 6.82 4.63 -26.85
CA GLY A 267 7.02 3.38 -27.58
C GLY A 267 5.72 2.62 -27.89
N LEU A 268 4.69 2.75 -27.05
CA LEU A 268 3.51 1.89 -27.14
C LEU A 268 2.22 2.62 -27.50
N TRP A 269 2.05 3.90 -27.11
CA TRP A 269 0.77 4.62 -27.29
C TRP A 269 0.87 5.95 -28.00
N TYR A 270 1.90 6.77 -27.70
CA TYR A 270 2.01 8.16 -28.16
C TYR A 270 3.39 8.48 -28.75
N PRO A 271 3.73 8.00 -29.97
CA PRO A 271 5.08 8.11 -30.55
C PRO A 271 5.67 9.53 -30.65
N SER A 272 4.81 10.57 -30.72
CA SER A 272 5.22 11.97 -30.81
C SER A 272 5.21 12.71 -29.47
N TYR A 273 4.84 12.06 -28.37
CA TYR A 273 4.75 12.71 -27.07
C TYR A 273 6.12 12.85 -26.42
N ALA A 274 6.67 14.04 -26.38
CA ALA A 274 7.98 14.38 -25.82
C ALA A 274 7.87 15.68 -24.99
N PRO A 275 7.28 15.65 -23.80
CA PRO A 275 7.00 16.84 -23.02
C PRO A 275 8.26 17.43 -22.40
N MET A 276 8.23 18.75 -22.12
CA MET A 276 9.21 19.39 -21.26
C MET A 276 8.96 19.01 -19.80
N LEU A 277 9.99 18.55 -19.10
CA LEU A 277 9.92 18.24 -17.66
C LEU A 277 10.09 19.51 -16.81
N ILE A 278 9.15 19.73 -15.87
CA ILE A 278 9.24 20.85 -14.91
C ILE A 278 9.10 20.31 -13.49
N ALA A 279 10.12 20.60 -12.66
CA ALA A 279 10.14 20.28 -11.24
C ALA A 279 9.36 21.32 -10.43
N ASP A 280 8.38 20.88 -9.64
CA ASP A 280 7.70 21.71 -8.64
C ASP A 280 8.25 21.41 -7.25
N THR A 281 9.25 22.18 -6.85
CA THR A 281 9.94 22.03 -5.55
C THR A 281 9.14 22.60 -4.38
N THR A 282 7.98 23.20 -4.62
CA THR A 282 7.07 23.70 -3.55
C THR A 282 6.20 22.59 -2.96
N MET A 283 6.07 21.48 -3.66
CA MET A 283 5.23 20.36 -3.28
C MET A 283 5.97 19.33 -2.41
N PRO A 284 5.26 18.64 -1.49
CA PRO A 284 5.90 17.70 -0.56
C PRO A 284 6.42 16.45 -1.24
N VAL A 285 7.67 16.06 -0.94
CA VAL A 285 8.32 14.84 -1.46
C VAL A 285 8.52 13.76 -0.40
N GLY A 286 8.43 14.10 0.90
CA GLY A 286 8.73 13.21 2.02
C GLY A 286 10.23 12.88 2.14
N PRO A 287 10.60 11.82 2.86
CA PRO A 287 11.99 11.39 2.97
C PRO A 287 12.65 11.17 1.62
N LEU A 288 13.94 11.51 1.51
CA LEU A 288 14.67 11.46 0.24
C LEU A 288 14.99 10.03 -0.22
N CYS A 289 15.31 9.12 0.74
CA CYS A 289 15.67 7.73 0.46
C CYS A 289 14.81 6.77 1.27
N ARG A 290 13.70 6.27 0.70
CA ARG A 290 12.90 5.22 1.34
C ARG A 290 13.07 3.92 0.59
N VAL A 291 14.02 3.12 1.05
CA VAL A 291 14.43 1.88 0.40
C VAL A 291 14.55 0.74 1.40
N ALA A 292 14.06 -0.45 1.02
CA ALA A 292 14.05 -1.64 1.87
C ALA A 292 15.34 -2.43 1.75
N ASP A 293 15.78 -3.03 2.85
CA ASP A 293 16.48 -4.31 2.82
C ASP A 293 15.41 -5.42 2.89
N ASN A 294 15.41 -6.34 1.94
CA ASN A 294 14.48 -7.46 1.91
C ASN A 294 15.14 -8.83 2.18
N ALA A 295 16.34 -8.84 2.76
CA ALA A 295 17.09 -10.07 3.02
C ALA A 295 16.30 -11.05 3.87
N LYS A 296 15.56 -10.58 4.88
CA LYS A 296 14.69 -11.41 5.71
C LYS A 296 13.57 -12.06 4.87
N TYR A 297 12.90 -11.30 4.00
CA TYR A 297 11.88 -11.81 3.09
C TYR A 297 12.43 -12.91 2.17
N LEU A 298 13.61 -12.67 1.55
CA LEU A 298 14.28 -13.66 0.70
C LEU A 298 14.67 -14.93 1.48
N SER A 299 15.16 -14.80 2.72
CA SER A 299 15.55 -15.94 3.57
C SER A 299 14.37 -16.85 3.93
N LEU A 300 13.15 -16.31 3.92
CA LEU A 300 11.90 -17.02 4.16
C LEU A 300 11.29 -17.63 2.88
N GLY A 301 12.00 -17.52 1.74
CA GLY A 301 11.56 -18.06 0.46
C GLY A 301 10.79 -17.05 -0.41
N GLY A 302 10.69 -15.80 0.02
CA GLY A 302 10.10 -14.72 -0.76
C GLY A 302 10.86 -14.44 -2.06
N LYS A 303 10.15 -14.04 -3.12
CA LYS A 303 10.74 -13.80 -4.44
C LYS A 303 10.05 -12.61 -5.10
N PRO A 304 10.44 -11.36 -4.80
CA PRO A 304 9.97 -10.23 -5.59
C PRO A 304 10.56 -10.39 -6.99
N SER A 305 9.70 -10.69 -7.97
CA SER A 305 10.14 -11.18 -9.29
C SER A 305 9.75 -10.26 -10.43
N THR A 306 8.95 -9.22 -10.17
CA THR A 306 8.44 -8.35 -11.22
C THR A 306 9.38 -7.16 -11.45
N PRO A 307 10.15 -7.12 -12.56
CA PRO A 307 10.95 -5.96 -12.91
C PRO A 307 10.08 -4.71 -13.04
N PHE A 308 10.60 -3.55 -12.63
CA PHE A 308 9.85 -2.29 -12.64
C PHE A 308 9.24 -1.98 -14.02
N ALA A 309 9.99 -2.19 -15.10
CA ALA A 309 9.51 -1.97 -16.46
C ALA A 309 8.30 -2.84 -16.82
N THR A 310 8.29 -4.11 -16.41
CA THR A 310 7.19 -5.06 -16.67
C THR A 310 5.92 -4.61 -15.95
N GLY A 311 6.00 -4.38 -14.64
CA GLY A 311 4.85 -3.92 -13.86
C GLY A 311 4.33 -2.55 -14.33
N LEU A 312 5.19 -1.67 -14.87
CA LEU A 312 4.76 -0.41 -15.48
C LEU A 312 3.92 -0.64 -16.74
N VAL A 313 4.34 -1.55 -17.64
CA VAL A 313 3.56 -1.85 -18.85
C VAL A 313 2.16 -2.33 -18.47
N ASP A 314 2.05 -3.29 -17.55
CA ASP A 314 0.77 -3.82 -17.11
C ASP A 314 -0.10 -2.74 -16.45
N THR A 315 0.51 -1.86 -15.63
CA THR A 315 -0.20 -0.77 -14.96
C THR A 315 -0.69 0.29 -15.96
N MET A 316 0.15 0.65 -16.95
CA MET A 316 -0.20 1.61 -18.00
C MET A 316 -1.28 1.05 -18.91
N ASP A 317 -1.18 -0.20 -19.34
CA ASP A 317 -2.16 -0.86 -20.17
C ASP A 317 -3.53 -0.90 -19.49
N TRP A 318 -3.55 -1.30 -18.20
CA TRP A 318 -4.75 -1.24 -17.37
C TRP A 318 -5.31 0.19 -17.31
N TYR A 319 -4.48 1.20 -16.98
CA TYR A 319 -4.93 2.57 -16.79
C TYR A 319 -5.52 3.14 -18.07
N PHE A 320 -4.86 2.92 -19.22
CA PHE A 320 -5.26 3.45 -20.52
C PHE A 320 -6.54 2.78 -21.07
N LYS A 321 -6.81 1.53 -20.65
CA LYS A 321 -8.02 0.81 -21.03
C LYS A 321 -9.28 1.23 -20.29
N ILE A 322 -9.15 1.57 -19.00
CA ILE A 322 -10.33 1.78 -18.15
C ILE A 322 -10.69 3.25 -17.94
N HIS A 323 -9.77 4.19 -18.22
CA HIS A 323 -10.00 5.61 -17.98
C HIS A 323 -10.38 6.35 -19.27
N ASP A 324 -11.21 7.39 -19.10
CA ASP A 324 -11.52 8.35 -20.16
C ASP A 324 -10.60 9.57 -20.05
N ILE A 325 -9.87 9.89 -21.14
CA ILE A 325 -8.85 10.93 -21.15
C ILE A 325 -9.41 12.33 -20.80
N LYS A 326 -10.64 12.65 -21.23
CA LYS A 326 -11.26 13.96 -20.96
C LYS A 326 -11.65 14.08 -19.51
N THR A 327 -12.13 12.99 -18.91
CA THR A 327 -12.50 12.93 -17.50
C THR A 327 -11.26 13.09 -16.62
N VAL A 328 -10.18 12.36 -16.91
CA VAL A 328 -8.91 12.47 -16.17
C VAL A 328 -8.35 13.89 -16.30
N ALA A 329 -8.27 14.46 -17.52
CA ALA A 329 -7.75 15.80 -17.74
C ALA A 329 -8.55 16.89 -16.99
N LYS A 330 -9.88 16.76 -16.93
CA LYS A 330 -10.75 17.70 -16.22
C LYS A 330 -10.56 17.69 -14.70
N ASP A 331 -10.38 16.49 -14.12
CA ASP A 331 -10.35 16.29 -12.67
C ASP A 331 -8.93 16.16 -12.11
N PHE A 332 -7.90 16.32 -12.94
CA PHE A 332 -6.53 15.91 -12.67
C PHE A 332 -5.97 16.47 -11.36
N ASP A 333 -6.04 17.79 -11.15
CA ASP A 333 -5.50 18.45 -9.95
C ASP A 333 -6.17 17.93 -8.66
N ARG A 334 -7.47 17.65 -8.72
CA ARG A 334 -8.22 17.06 -7.61
C ARG A 334 -7.76 15.63 -7.34
N LEU A 335 -7.53 14.82 -8.39
CA LEU A 335 -7.13 13.42 -8.27
C LEU A 335 -5.76 13.25 -7.61
N LEU A 336 -4.83 14.21 -7.77
CA LEU A 336 -3.49 14.15 -7.18
C LEU A 336 -3.47 14.22 -5.65
N ILE A 337 -4.46 14.85 -5.03
CA ILE A 337 -4.49 15.08 -3.57
C ILE A 337 -5.70 14.44 -2.89
N ALA A 338 -6.70 14.04 -3.65
CA ALA A 338 -7.91 13.44 -3.09
C ALA A 338 -7.71 11.99 -2.66
N ARG A 339 -8.51 11.55 -1.69
CA ARG A 339 -8.63 10.13 -1.32
C ARG A 339 -9.68 9.40 -2.16
N LYS A 340 -10.67 10.17 -2.66
CA LYS A 340 -11.75 9.69 -3.54
C LYS A 340 -11.72 10.40 -4.87
#